data_0a98a0dae2ee68dd69d2291f1e5ab2d2
#
_entry.id   0a98a0dae2ee68dd69d2291f1e5ab2d2
#
_cell.length_a   1.000
_cell.length_b   1.000
_cell.length_c   1.000
_cell.angle_alpha   90.00
_cell.angle_beta   90.00
_cell.angle_gamma   90.00
#
_symmetry.space_group_name_H-M   'P 1'
#
loop_
_entity.id
_entity.type
_entity.pdbx_description
1 polymer ?
#
loop_
_entity_poly.entity_id
_entity_poly.type
_entity_poly.pdbx_seq_one_letter_code
_entity_poly.pdbx_strand_id
1 'polypeptide(L)'
;VVLAETLEVAQDAAYQIGVEYEEQPSAGTFDSKGAVEQELAEQNKKQADPKVGNFAIAYEAAPVKIDVSYSTPAQHHNPIELFATQCVWNGAQLTVHEPSQNVYGIKNGLAAQLGIEPSQIRVISRYVGGAFSSKGALTQGTAVVAIAARRLGRPVKLVPTREQGFTIATFRAETRHRIQLAATQDGKLQALNHEGSEVTSRADPYAVAGTDASTRMYACPNVASNVTIVRADRATPRFMRAPAETPYFFALESAMDELAVALKMDPIELRRVNDTQTEPIKGLPYTSRALMTCFDQAADAFGW
;
A
#
# COMPACT_ATOMS: atom_id res chain seq x y z
N VAL A 1 23.45 15.08 7.33
CA VAL A 1 23.06 16.13 6.36
C VAL A 1 24.21 17.12 6.25
N VAL A 2 24.60 17.46 5.03
CA VAL A 2 25.61 18.47 4.72
C VAL A 2 24.91 19.70 4.16
N LEU A 3 25.32 20.87 4.62
CA LEU A 3 24.81 22.17 4.18
C LEU A 3 25.92 22.99 3.56
N ALA A 4 25.67 23.54 2.38
CA ALA A 4 26.60 24.43 1.68
C ALA A 4 25.83 25.52 0.94
N GLU A 5 26.52 26.44 0.33
CA GLU A 5 25.92 27.54 -0.43
C GLU A 5 25.34 27.07 -1.77
N THR A 6 25.93 26.03 -2.38
CA THR A 6 25.41 25.38 -3.59
C THR A 6 25.16 23.90 -3.39
N LEU A 7 24.35 23.31 -4.26
CA LEU A 7 24.05 21.88 -4.24
C LEU A 7 25.31 21.06 -4.51
N GLU A 8 26.13 21.49 -5.47
CA GLU A 8 27.35 20.80 -5.89
C GLU A 8 28.36 20.72 -4.74
N VAL A 9 28.59 21.82 -4.05
CA VAL A 9 29.48 21.87 -2.88
C VAL A 9 28.93 20.98 -1.75
N ALA A 10 27.62 20.97 -1.53
CA ALA A 10 27.03 20.10 -0.52
C ALA A 10 27.19 18.61 -0.87
N GLN A 11 27.04 18.24 -2.14
CA GLN A 11 27.25 16.88 -2.63
C GLN A 11 28.70 16.46 -2.52
N ASP A 12 29.66 17.28 -2.98
CA ASP A 12 31.09 16.97 -2.88
C ASP A 12 31.51 16.77 -1.43
N ALA A 13 31.05 17.64 -0.53
CA ALA A 13 31.34 17.50 0.90
C ALA A 13 30.69 16.24 1.51
N ALA A 14 29.51 15.85 1.05
CA ALA A 14 28.85 14.63 1.50
C ALA A 14 29.61 13.36 1.08
N TYR A 15 30.18 13.34 -0.13
CA TYR A 15 31.03 12.23 -0.60
C TYR A 15 32.35 12.09 0.14
N GLN A 16 32.83 13.14 0.78
CA GLN A 16 34.06 13.10 1.59
C GLN A 16 33.85 12.54 3.01
N ILE A 17 32.60 12.32 3.42
CA ILE A 17 32.29 11.73 4.73
C ILE A 17 32.58 10.24 4.68
N GLY A 18 33.61 9.79 5.39
CA GLY A 18 33.85 8.38 5.65
C GLY A 18 32.79 7.82 6.62
N VAL A 19 32.21 6.68 6.29
CA VAL A 19 31.27 5.98 7.17
C VAL A 19 31.81 4.58 7.43
N GLU A 20 31.96 4.24 8.70
CA GLU A 20 32.27 2.88 9.13
C GLU A 20 30.99 2.19 9.60
N TYR A 21 30.79 0.95 9.17
CA TYR A 21 29.59 0.17 9.49
C TYR A 21 29.94 -1.04 10.34
N GLU A 22 29.22 -1.27 11.41
CA GLU A 22 29.14 -2.55 12.08
C GLU A 22 28.01 -3.38 11.44
N GLU A 23 28.39 -4.31 10.59
CA GLU A 23 27.43 -5.12 9.84
C GLU A 23 26.80 -6.19 10.71
N GLN A 24 25.48 -6.36 10.60
CA GLN A 24 24.71 -7.42 11.24
C GLN A 24 24.04 -8.30 10.19
N PRO A 25 23.84 -9.61 10.44
CA PRO A 25 23.07 -10.46 9.55
C PRO A 25 21.66 -9.90 9.35
N SER A 26 21.26 -9.69 8.09
CA SER A 26 19.97 -9.10 7.75
C SER A 26 18.96 -10.15 7.30
N ALA A 27 17.67 -9.94 7.65
CA ALA A 27 16.53 -10.72 7.21
C ALA A 27 15.59 -9.82 6.39
N GLY A 28 15.86 -9.65 5.10
CA GLY A 28 15.21 -8.67 4.24
C GLY A 28 14.02 -9.18 3.42
N THR A 29 13.70 -10.47 3.43
CA THR A 29 12.65 -11.09 2.60
C THR A 29 11.73 -11.98 3.44
N PHE A 30 10.63 -12.46 2.84
CA PHE A 30 9.74 -13.45 3.45
C PHE A 30 10.51 -14.68 3.98
N ASP A 31 11.48 -15.16 3.21
CA ASP A 31 12.14 -16.44 3.43
C ASP A 31 13.47 -16.29 4.19
N SER A 32 13.82 -15.06 4.60
CA SER A 32 15.07 -14.82 5.34
C SER A 32 15.00 -15.44 6.72
N LYS A 33 16.08 -16.14 7.12
CA LYS A 33 16.24 -16.59 8.50
C LYS A 33 16.22 -15.38 9.43
N GLY A 34 15.30 -15.38 10.39
CA GLY A 34 15.12 -14.26 11.32
C GLY A 34 14.00 -13.28 10.94
N ALA A 35 13.37 -13.43 9.77
CA ALA A 35 12.08 -12.81 9.54
C ALA A 35 11.03 -13.39 10.48
N VAL A 36 10.12 -12.54 10.99
CA VAL A 36 9.14 -12.95 12.01
C VAL A 36 7.74 -12.71 11.48
N GLU A 37 7.00 -13.79 11.29
CA GLU A 37 5.58 -13.72 10.92
C GLU A 37 4.72 -13.43 12.17
N GLN A 38 3.76 -12.53 12.03
CA GLN A 38 2.83 -12.14 13.09
C GLN A 38 1.44 -11.89 12.50
N GLU A 39 0.42 -12.19 13.28
CA GLU A 39 -0.93 -11.72 12.96
C GLU A 39 -1.03 -10.20 13.10
N LEU A 40 -1.96 -9.59 12.37
CA LEU A 40 -2.27 -8.18 12.53
C LEU A 40 -2.76 -7.85 13.95
N ALA A 41 -2.51 -6.62 14.38
CA ALA A 41 -3.08 -6.11 15.63
C ALA A 41 -4.61 -6.20 15.61
N GLU A 42 -5.22 -6.45 16.77
CA GLU A 42 -6.66 -6.69 16.92
C GLU A 42 -7.56 -5.65 16.23
N GLN A 43 -7.21 -4.37 16.32
CA GLN A 43 -8.00 -3.32 15.68
C GLN A 43 -8.00 -3.41 14.14
N ASN A 44 -6.93 -3.91 13.54
CA ASN A 44 -6.83 -4.13 12.10
C ASN A 44 -7.35 -5.52 11.71
N LYS A 45 -7.25 -6.50 12.60
CA LYS A 45 -7.71 -7.87 12.36
C LYS A 45 -9.20 -7.93 12.07
N LYS A 46 -10.03 -7.17 12.78
CA LYS A 46 -11.48 -7.11 12.54
C LYS A 46 -11.85 -6.59 11.15
N GLN A 47 -10.99 -5.78 10.56
CA GLN A 47 -11.14 -5.28 9.20
C GLN A 47 -10.50 -6.23 8.18
N ALA A 48 -9.40 -6.87 8.55
CA ALA A 48 -8.59 -7.70 7.67
C ALA A 48 -9.07 -9.16 7.54
N ASP A 49 -9.87 -9.64 8.50
CA ASP A 49 -10.35 -11.02 8.55
C ASP A 49 -11.89 -11.12 8.50
N PRO A 50 -12.57 -10.57 7.48
CA PRO A 50 -14.01 -10.72 7.35
C PRO A 50 -14.38 -12.19 7.15
N LYS A 51 -15.47 -12.63 7.81
CA LYS A 51 -15.96 -14.01 7.79
C LYS A 51 -17.49 -14.04 7.73
N VAL A 52 -18.01 -15.03 7.01
CA VAL A 52 -19.44 -15.38 6.99
C VAL A 52 -19.61 -16.87 6.67
N GLY A 53 -20.63 -17.52 7.21
CA GLY A 53 -20.91 -18.93 6.98
C GLY A 53 -19.82 -19.87 7.54
N ASN A 54 -19.65 -21.01 6.90
CA ASN A 54 -18.63 -22.01 7.25
C ASN A 54 -17.82 -22.41 6.01
N PHE A 55 -16.70 -21.73 5.81
CA PHE A 55 -15.83 -21.99 4.66
C PHE A 55 -15.41 -23.46 4.55
N ALA A 56 -14.93 -24.08 5.63
CA ALA A 56 -14.34 -25.40 5.57
C ALA A 56 -15.35 -26.47 5.11
N ILE A 57 -16.56 -26.46 5.68
CA ILE A 57 -17.61 -27.38 5.29
C ILE A 57 -18.04 -27.17 3.84
N ALA A 58 -18.26 -25.92 3.45
CA ALA A 58 -18.71 -25.59 2.10
C ALA A 58 -17.62 -25.89 1.04
N TYR A 59 -16.35 -25.62 1.35
CA TYR A 59 -15.24 -25.94 0.47
C TYR A 59 -15.12 -27.45 0.24
N GLU A 60 -15.18 -28.26 1.30
CA GLU A 60 -15.11 -29.73 1.17
C GLU A 60 -16.26 -30.33 0.37
N ALA A 61 -17.47 -29.82 0.55
CA ALA A 61 -18.67 -30.32 -0.11
C ALA A 61 -18.79 -29.92 -1.60
N ALA A 62 -18.12 -28.86 -2.03
CA ALA A 62 -18.28 -28.35 -3.37
C ALA A 62 -17.66 -29.26 -4.45
N PRO A 63 -18.30 -29.38 -5.63
CA PRO A 63 -17.82 -30.25 -6.71
C PRO A 63 -16.62 -29.72 -7.48
N VAL A 64 -16.43 -28.40 -7.53
CA VAL A 64 -15.29 -27.76 -8.22
C VAL A 64 -14.55 -26.89 -7.23
N LYS A 65 -13.24 -27.09 -7.14
CA LYS A 65 -12.36 -26.41 -6.17
C LYS A 65 -11.04 -26.00 -6.82
N ILE A 66 -10.52 -24.88 -6.38
CA ILE A 66 -9.13 -24.48 -6.64
C ILE A 66 -8.47 -24.03 -5.33
N ASP A 67 -7.16 -24.23 -5.25
CA ASP A 67 -6.29 -23.76 -4.16
C ASP A 67 -4.98 -23.29 -4.80
N VAL A 68 -4.81 -21.98 -4.88
CA VAL A 68 -3.78 -21.35 -5.70
C VAL A 68 -3.06 -20.25 -4.93
N SER A 69 -1.80 -20.01 -5.30
CA SER A 69 -0.97 -19.02 -4.63
C SER A 69 -0.42 -18.01 -5.63
N TYR A 70 -0.38 -16.75 -5.18
CA TYR A 70 0.13 -15.62 -5.96
C TYR A 70 1.09 -14.79 -5.13
N SER A 71 1.94 -14.04 -5.81
CA SER A 71 2.82 -13.08 -5.14
C SER A 71 2.94 -11.80 -5.95
N THR A 72 3.15 -10.68 -5.27
CA THR A 72 3.51 -9.43 -5.92
C THR A 72 4.82 -8.91 -5.33
N PRO A 73 5.74 -8.37 -6.17
CA PRO A 73 6.98 -7.80 -5.68
C PRO A 73 6.74 -6.46 -4.98
N ALA A 74 7.74 -5.99 -4.23
CA ALA A 74 7.79 -4.61 -3.78
C ALA A 74 7.79 -3.65 -4.97
N GLN A 75 7.03 -2.54 -4.87
CA GLN A 75 6.91 -1.55 -5.93
C GLN A 75 7.15 -0.14 -5.41
N HIS A 76 8.05 0.60 -6.09
CA HIS A 76 8.32 2.00 -5.79
C HIS A 76 7.49 2.93 -6.69
N HIS A 77 7.04 4.04 -6.14
CA HIS A 77 6.21 5.03 -6.83
C HIS A 77 6.91 5.70 -8.00
N ASN A 78 8.20 5.98 -7.85
CA ASN A 78 9.10 6.55 -8.85
C ASN A 78 8.48 7.71 -9.66
N PRO A 79 7.95 8.77 -9.02
CA PRO A 79 7.39 9.90 -9.73
C PRO A 79 8.49 10.65 -10.52
N ILE A 80 8.13 11.26 -11.65
CA ILE A 80 9.09 12.02 -12.46
C ILE A 80 9.68 13.17 -11.65
N GLU A 81 8.84 13.95 -10.95
CA GLU A 81 9.28 14.97 -10.02
C GLU A 81 9.94 14.35 -8.78
N LEU A 82 11.18 14.73 -8.50
CA LEU A 82 11.89 14.32 -7.29
C LEU A 82 11.20 14.89 -6.03
N PHE A 83 11.55 14.34 -4.88
CA PHE A 83 11.22 14.98 -3.62
C PHE A 83 12.00 16.28 -3.50
N ALA A 84 11.39 17.31 -2.98
CA ALA A 84 12.03 18.59 -2.75
C ALA A 84 11.36 19.31 -1.58
N THR A 85 12.15 19.86 -0.69
CA THR A 85 11.67 20.63 0.46
C THR A 85 12.47 21.92 0.55
N GLN A 86 11.80 23.05 0.72
CA GLN A 86 12.42 24.33 1.07
C GLN A 86 11.72 24.91 2.29
N CYS A 87 12.50 25.30 3.28
CA CYS A 87 12.01 25.89 4.53
C CYS A 87 12.56 27.31 4.71
N VAL A 88 11.68 28.21 5.15
CA VAL A 88 12.02 29.61 5.44
C VAL A 88 11.36 30.01 6.75
N TRP A 89 12.12 30.59 7.68
CA TRP A 89 11.60 31.16 8.90
C TRP A 89 11.51 32.69 8.80
N ASN A 90 10.41 33.23 9.29
CA ASN A 90 10.23 34.67 9.54
C ASN A 90 9.76 34.83 10.99
N GLY A 91 10.69 35.15 11.87
CA GLY A 91 10.44 35.11 13.31
C GLY A 91 10.03 33.70 13.77
N ALA A 92 8.86 33.58 14.36
CA ALA A 92 8.28 32.29 14.79
C ALA A 92 7.51 31.55 13.68
N GLN A 93 7.33 32.14 12.51
CA GLN A 93 6.55 31.57 11.41
C GLN A 93 7.44 30.79 10.44
N LEU A 94 7.08 29.52 10.19
CA LEU A 94 7.72 28.64 9.23
C LEU A 94 6.90 28.53 7.95
N THR A 95 7.51 28.82 6.81
CA THR A 95 6.95 28.49 5.49
C THR A 95 7.72 27.31 4.89
N VAL A 96 6.97 26.29 4.48
CA VAL A 96 7.48 25.08 3.83
C VAL A 96 6.94 25.02 2.42
N HIS A 97 7.83 24.97 1.43
CA HIS A 97 7.49 24.67 0.04
C HIS A 97 7.85 23.22 -0.24
N GLU A 98 6.85 22.38 -0.48
CA GLU A 98 7.04 20.94 -0.70
C GLU A 98 5.92 20.39 -1.58
N PRO A 99 6.21 19.63 -2.65
CA PRO A 99 5.18 18.93 -3.41
C PRO A 99 4.54 17.86 -2.54
N SER A 100 3.24 17.97 -2.28
CA SER A 100 2.53 17.10 -1.36
C SER A 100 1.11 16.82 -1.78
N GLN A 101 0.64 15.59 -1.51
CA GLN A 101 -0.76 15.16 -1.59
C GLN A 101 -1.54 15.47 -0.29
N ASN A 102 -0.84 15.86 0.79
CA ASN A 102 -1.43 16.04 2.11
C ASN A 102 -0.73 17.18 2.89
N VAL A 103 -0.98 18.40 2.51
CA VAL A 103 -0.38 19.59 3.15
C VAL A 103 -0.73 19.73 4.63
N TYR A 104 -1.91 19.30 5.05
CA TYR A 104 -2.30 19.30 6.46
C TYR A 104 -1.56 18.24 7.26
N GLY A 105 -1.33 17.05 6.70
CA GLY A 105 -0.54 16.00 7.34
C GLY A 105 0.91 16.45 7.55
N ILE A 106 1.52 17.12 6.56
CA ILE A 106 2.86 17.73 6.70
C ILE A 106 2.83 18.79 7.79
N LYS A 107 1.89 19.71 7.76
CA LYS A 107 1.75 20.79 8.75
C LYS A 107 1.70 20.25 10.18
N ASN A 108 0.79 19.33 10.44
CA ASN A 108 0.56 18.78 11.78
C ASN A 108 1.71 17.87 12.25
N GLY A 109 2.21 17.02 11.36
CA GLY A 109 3.34 16.15 11.67
C GLY A 109 4.62 16.94 11.94
N LEU A 110 4.89 17.98 11.15
CA LEU A 110 6.05 18.84 11.35
C LEU A 110 5.93 19.68 12.63
N ALA A 111 4.74 20.17 12.98
CA ALA A 111 4.48 20.85 14.23
C ALA A 111 4.81 19.96 15.44
N ALA A 112 4.35 18.70 15.40
CA ALA A 112 4.64 17.72 16.45
C ALA A 112 6.15 17.42 16.56
N GLN A 113 6.86 17.26 15.43
CA GLN A 113 8.29 16.98 15.42
C GLN A 113 9.13 18.17 15.90
N LEU A 114 8.72 19.40 15.62
CA LEU A 114 9.43 20.61 16.02
C LEU A 114 9.01 21.13 17.40
N GLY A 115 7.97 20.61 18.00
CA GLY A 115 7.43 21.07 19.27
C GLY A 115 6.86 22.49 19.22
N ILE A 116 6.20 22.85 18.10
CA ILE A 116 5.58 24.17 17.87
C ILE A 116 4.10 24.02 17.48
N GLU A 117 3.36 25.13 17.56
CA GLU A 117 1.95 25.13 17.20
C GLU A 117 1.75 25.03 15.67
N PRO A 118 0.75 24.23 15.20
CA PRO A 118 0.46 24.14 13.77
C PRO A 118 0.14 25.50 13.12
N SER A 119 -0.40 26.45 13.86
CA SER A 119 -0.66 27.83 13.40
C SER A 119 0.61 28.58 12.98
N GLN A 120 1.78 28.16 13.47
CA GLN A 120 3.09 28.73 13.10
C GLN A 120 3.62 28.17 11.79
N ILE A 121 2.96 27.18 11.19
CA ILE A 121 3.45 26.52 9.98
C ILE A 121 2.50 26.76 8.80
N ARG A 122 3.05 27.22 7.69
CA ARG A 122 2.41 27.32 6.39
C ARG A 122 3.07 26.36 5.40
N VAL A 123 2.32 25.37 4.90
CA VAL A 123 2.79 24.45 3.85
C VAL A 123 2.20 24.88 2.52
N ILE A 124 3.06 25.02 1.51
CA ILE A 124 2.68 25.42 0.15
C ILE A 124 3.09 24.30 -0.80
N SER A 125 2.09 23.65 -1.40
CA SER A 125 2.26 22.70 -2.50
C SER A 125 1.56 23.27 -3.73
N ARG A 126 2.32 23.92 -4.60
CA ARG A 126 1.75 24.62 -5.77
C ARG A 126 1.52 23.67 -6.93
N TYR A 127 2.44 22.74 -7.14
CA TYR A 127 2.41 21.73 -8.18
C TYR A 127 2.88 20.39 -7.63
N VAL A 128 2.41 19.28 -8.21
CA VAL A 128 2.85 17.92 -7.88
C VAL A 128 3.08 17.17 -9.20
N GLY A 129 4.34 16.98 -9.57
CA GLY A 129 4.77 16.32 -10.80
C GLY A 129 4.79 14.77 -10.68
N GLY A 130 3.69 14.21 -10.20
CA GLY A 130 3.54 12.80 -9.88
C GLY A 130 3.84 12.51 -8.41
N ALA A 131 3.08 11.58 -7.85
CA ALA A 131 3.25 11.15 -6.45
C ALA A 131 2.86 9.69 -6.23
N PHE A 132 1.71 9.25 -6.74
CA PHE A 132 1.17 7.88 -6.58
C PHE A 132 1.10 7.43 -5.11
N SER A 133 0.88 8.38 -4.21
CA SER A 133 0.87 8.33 -2.75
C SER A 133 2.23 8.47 -2.04
N SER A 134 3.37 8.52 -2.72
CA SER A 134 4.68 8.70 -2.08
C SER A 134 4.85 10.06 -1.39
N LYS A 135 4.11 11.08 -1.82
CA LYS A 135 4.11 12.43 -1.27
C LYS A 135 2.92 12.69 -0.34
N GLY A 136 2.28 11.62 0.17
CA GLY A 136 1.17 11.69 1.12
C GLY A 136 1.57 11.76 2.58
N ALA A 137 2.80 11.37 2.90
CA ALA A 137 3.35 11.36 4.26
C ALA A 137 4.48 12.39 4.42
N LEU A 138 4.63 12.90 5.65
CA LEU A 138 5.77 13.73 6.03
C LEU A 138 7.05 12.90 5.92
N THR A 139 8.08 13.43 5.24
CA THR A 139 9.41 12.81 5.21
C THR A 139 10.28 13.32 6.37
N GLN A 140 11.26 12.53 6.78
CA GLN A 140 12.23 12.96 7.79
C GLN A 140 13.05 14.18 7.32
N GLY A 141 13.26 14.31 6.02
CA GLY A 141 13.98 15.42 5.42
C GLY A 141 13.35 16.77 5.71
N THR A 142 12.02 16.87 5.74
CA THR A 142 11.31 18.14 5.96
C THR A 142 11.65 18.76 7.32
N ALA A 143 11.64 17.98 8.40
CA ALA A 143 12.00 18.47 9.73
C ALA A 143 13.46 18.89 9.80
N VAL A 144 14.37 18.12 9.20
CA VAL A 144 15.80 18.44 9.17
C VAL A 144 16.05 19.75 8.43
N VAL A 145 15.39 19.98 7.30
CA VAL A 145 15.48 21.24 6.54
C VAL A 145 14.93 22.42 7.34
N ALA A 146 13.82 22.23 8.06
CA ALA A 146 13.26 23.28 8.90
C ALA A 146 14.19 23.67 10.06
N ILE A 147 14.80 22.69 10.72
CA ILE A 147 15.79 22.92 11.79
C ILE A 147 17.03 23.62 11.23
N ALA A 148 17.54 23.17 10.09
CA ALA A 148 18.70 23.78 9.44
C ALA A 148 18.43 25.23 9.06
N ALA A 149 17.28 25.53 8.47
CA ALA A 149 16.89 26.90 8.11
C ALA A 149 16.80 27.83 9.33
N ARG A 150 16.25 27.31 10.46
CA ARG A 150 16.18 28.07 11.72
C ARG A 150 17.58 28.36 12.29
N ARG A 151 18.44 27.36 12.26
CA ARG A 151 19.79 27.45 12.83
C ARG A 151 20.70 28.38 12.06
N LEU A 152 20.56 28.43 10.73
CA LEU A 152 21.34 29.30 9.85
C LEU A 152 20.73 30.69 9.69
N GLY A 153 19.48 30.94 10.08
CA GLY A 153 18.78 32.19 9.81
C GLY A 153 18.58 32.46 8.32
N ARG A 154 18.59 31.42 7.46
CA ARG A 154 18.53 31.51 5.99
C ARG A 154 17.56 30.47 5.43
N PRO A 155 16.98 30.69 4.23
CA PRO A 155 16.28 29.63 3.52
C PRO A 155 17.20 28.44 3.24
N VAL A 156 16.67 27.23 3.46
CA VAL A 156 17.37 25.98 3.13
C VAL A 156 16.49 25.14 2.22
N LYS A 157 17.11 24.55 1.19
CA LYS A 157 16.47 23.66 0.24
C LYS A 157 17.18 22.31 0.20
N LEU A 158 16.42 21.22 0.21
CA LEU A 158 16.90 19.85 0.01
C LEU A 158 16.21 19.26 -1.21
N VAL A 159 17.00 18.68 -2.10
CA VAL A 159 16.50 17.88 -3.24
C VAL A 159 17.25 16.57 -3.24
N PRO A 160 16.65 15.48 -2.73
CA PRO A 160 17.22 14.15 -2.84
C PRO A 160 17.42 13.73 -4.30
N THR A 161 18.46 12.95 -4.55
CA THR A 161 18.68 12.36 -5.88
C THR A 161 17.63 11.31 -6.20
N ARG A 162 17.58 10.85 -7.45
CA ARG A 162 16.70 9.75 -7.86
C ARG A 162 16.97 8.48 -7.05
N GLU A 163 18.23 8.13 -6.84
CA GLU A 163 18.65 6.97 -6.03
C GLU A 163 18.20 7.10 -4.58
N GLN A 164 18.40 8.26 -3.97
CA GLN A 164 17.94 8.54 -2.62
C GLN A 164 16.40 8.44 -2.52
N GLY A 165 15.69 8.79 -3.58
CA GLY A 165 14.24 8.65 -3.66
C GLY A 165 13.74 7.23 -3.41
N PHE A 166 14.50 6.20 -3.81
CA PHE A 166 14.16 4.79 -3.55
C PHE A 166 14.39 4.36 -2.09
N THR A 167 15.17 5.10 -1.33
CA THR A 167 15.47 4.78 0.08
C THR A 167 14.66 5.61 1.07
N ILE A 168 14.35 6.87 0.72
CA ILE A 168 13.59 7.78 1.61
C ILE A 168 12.08 7.70 1.42
N ALA A 169 11.62 7.33 0.22
CA ALA A 169 10.20 7.18 -0.07
C ALA A 169 9.67 5.86 0.50
N THR A 170 8.40 5.89 0.86
CA THR A 170 7.64 4.66 1.10
C THR A 170 7.46 3.88 -0.22
N PHE A 171 7.01 2.64 -0.12
CA PHE A 171 6.81 1.75 -1.27
C PHE A 171 5.64 0.79 -0.98
N ARG A 172 5.11 0.12 -2.01
CA ARG A 172 4.16 -0.97 -1.81
C ARG A 172 4.89 -2.21 -1.30
N ALA A 173 4.36 -2.82 -0.25
CA ALA A 173 4.90 -4.06 0.29
C ALA A 173 4.94 -5.18 -0.76
N GLU A 174 5.92 -6.05 -0.64
CA GLU A 174 5.88 -7.39 -1.23
C GLU A 174 4.79 -8.20 -0.53
N THR A 175 3.98 -8.95 -1.32
CA THR A 175 2.86 -9.73 -0.77
C THR A 175 2.87 -11.16 -1.27
N ARG A 176 2.30 -12.07 -0.47
CA ARG A 176 1.94 -13.43 -0.85
C ARG A 176 0.48 -13.66 -0.52
N HIS A 177 -0.21 -14.37 -1.41
CA HIS A 177 -1.63 -14.67 -1.29
C HIS A 177 -1.87 -16.14 -1.54
N ARG A 178 -2.77 -16.73 -0.76
CA ARG A 178 -3.39 -18.04 -1.05
C ARG A 178 -4.88 -17.82 -1.21
N ILE A 179 -5.43 -18.23 -2.34
CA ILE A 179 -6.85 -18.14 -2.63
C ILE A 179 -7.41 -19.54 -2.78
N GLN A 180 -8.46 -19.83 -2.05
CA GLN A 180 -9.23 -21.04 -2.18
C GLN A 180 -10.64 -20.67 -2.59
N LEU A 181 -11.07 -21.14 -3.76
CA LEU A 181 -12.42 -20.96 -4.26
C LEU A 181 -13.08 -22.32 -4.46
N ALA A 182 -14.35 -22.38 -4.16
CA ALA A 182 -15.18 -23.55 -4.42
C ALA A 182 -16.52 -23.12 -5.02
N ALA A 183 -16.98 -23.85 -6.04
CA ALA A 183 -18.19 -23.53 -6.78
C ALA A 183 -19.01 -24.76 -7.13
N THR A 184 -20.27 -24.55 -7.44
CA THR A 184 -21.13 -25.52 -8.10
C THR A 184 -20.73 -25.69 -9.58
N GLN A 185 -21.25 -26.70 -10.27
CA GLN A 185 -20.96 -26.96 -11.70
C GLN A 185 -21.47 -25.82 -12.61
N ASP A 186 -22.48 -25.06 -12.19
CA ASP A 186 -23.00 -23.88 -12.88
C ASP A 186 -22.28 -22.58 -12.50
N GLY A 187 -21.15 -22.68 -11.78
CA GLY A 187 -20.24 -21.58 -11.48
C GLY A 187 -20.60 -20.73 -10.26
N LYS A 188 -21.62 -21.04 -9.49
CA LYS A 188 -21.97 -20.28 -8.28
C LYS A 188 -20.99 -20.57 -7.16
N LEU A 189 -20.34 -19.53 -6.65
CA LEU A 189 -19.42 -19.65 -5.51
C LEU A 189 -20.13 -20.19 -4.28
N GLN A 190 -19.54 -21.19 -3.67
CA GLN A 190 -19.97 -21.79 -2.42
C GLN A 190 -19.06 -21.45 -1.26
N ALA A 191 -17.78 -21.28 -1.53
CA ALA A 191 -16.77 -20.91 -0.53
C ALA A 191 -15.65 -20.07 -1.14
N LEU A 192 -15.17 -19.10 -0.37
CA LEU A 192 -14.03 -18.25 -0.69
C LEU A 192 -13.16 -18.09 0.56
N ASN A 193 -11.86 -18.39 0.45
CA ASN A 193 -10.86 -18.03 1.44
C ASN A 193 -9.77 -17.20 0.79
N HIS A 194 -9.38 -16.10 1.43
CA HIS A 194 -8.26 -15.26 1.02
C HIS A 194 -7.30 -15.05 2.18
N GLU A 195 -6.17 -15.71 2.13
CA GLU A 195 -5.05 -15.51 3.04
C GLU A 195 -4.05 -14.56 2.36
N GLY A 196 -3.68 -13.48 3.07
CA GLY A 196 -2.68 -12.52 2.62
C GLY A 196 -1.53 -12.42 3.61
N SER A 197 -0.30 -12.30 3.10
CA SER A 197 0.89 -11.99 3.91
C SER A 197 1.62 -10.81 3.29
N GLU A 198 2.06 -9.87 4.14
CA GLU A 198 2.73 -8.64 3.71
C GLU A 198 4.07 -8.47 4.45
N VAL A 199 5.16 -8.19 3.71
CA VAL A 199 6.45 -7.88 4.36
C VAL A 199 6.45 -6.44 4.85
N THR A 200 6.87 -6.24 6.09
CA THR A 200 6.89 -4.92 6.73
C THR A 200 8.19 -4.69 7.52
N SER A 201 8.37 -3.47 8.00
CA SER A 201 9.48 -3.07 8.87
C SER A 201 9.34 -3.66 10.28
N ARG A 202 10.45 -3.93 10.94
CA ARG A 202 10.48 -4.27 12.37
C ARG A 202 10.16 -3.06 13.25
N ALA A 203 10.67 -1.88 12.88
CA ALA A 203 10.59 -0.68 13.70
C ALA A 203 9.23 0.02 13.63
N ASP A 204 8.62 0.05 12.43
CA ASP A 204 7.34 0.73 12.18
C ASP A 204 6.49 -0.16 11.24
N PRO A 205 5.84 -1.21 11.78
CA PRO A 205 5.08 -2.14 10.97
C PRO A 205 3.85 -1.47 10.34
N TYR A 206 3.60 -1.80 9.09
CA TYR A 206 2.46 -1.32 8.32
C TYR A 206 1.95 -2.43 7.40
N ALA A 207 0.63 -2.54 7.26
CA ALA A 207 -0.02 -3.41 6.29
C ALA A 207 -1.21 -2.70 5.67
N VAL A 208 -1.53 -3.04 4.43
CA VAL A 208 -2.74 -2.52 3.74
C VAL A 208 -3.98 -3.37 4.01
N ALA A 209 -3.81 -4.67 4.30
CA ALA A 209 -4.87 -5.58 4.74
C ALA A 209 -6.10 -5.59 3.81
N GLY A 210 -5.89 -5.96 2.55
CA GLY A 210 -6.90 -5.83 1.49
C GLY A 210 -7.99 -6.90 1.45
N THR A 211 -8.00 -7.87 2.36
CA THR A 211 -9.04 -8.92 2.42
C THR A 211 -10.43 -8.37 2.65
N ASP A 212 -10.57 -7.23 3.33
CA ASP A 212 -11.87 -6.57 3.51
C ASP A 212 -12.50 -6.18 2.16
N ALA A 213 -11.70 -5.73 1.21
CA ALA A 213 -12.17 -5.37 -0.13
C ALA A 213 -12.42 -6.62 -1.01
N SER A 214 -11.45 -7.54 -1.08
CA SER A 214 -11.52 -8.70 -1.98
C SER A 214 -12.63 -9.69 -1.61
N THR A 215 -12.87 -9.92 -0.33
CA THR A 215 -13.92 -10.86 0.14
C THR A 215 -15.34 -10.35 -0.04
N ARG A 216 -15.51 -9.06 -0.35
CA ARG A 216 -16.83 -8.45 -0.60
C ARG A 216 -17.17 -8.35 -2.08
N MET A 217 -16.26 -8.74 -2.98
CA MET A 217 -16.42 -8.48 -4.40
C MET A 217 -17.54 -9.28 -5.04
N TYR A 218 -17.73 -10.54 -4.68
CA TYR A 218 -18.66 -11.48 -5.28
C TYR A 218 -19.64 -12.04 -4.27
N ALA A 219 -20.79 -12.48 -4.73
CA ALA A 219 -21.74 -13.24 -3.94
C ALA A 219 -21.09 -14.56 -3.49
N CYS A 220 -20.91 -14.74 -2.20
CA CYS A 220 -20.40 -15.99 -1.63
C CYS A 220 -20.97 -16.19 -0.22
N PRO A 221 -21.68 -17.31 0.05
CA PRO A 221 -22.30 -17.54 1.33
C PRO A 221 -21.34 -17.96 2.44
N ASN A 222 -20.14 -18.44 2.08
CA ASN A 222 -19.15 -18.93 3.04
C ASN A 222 -17.79 -18.32 2.74
N VAL A 223 -17.42 -17.31 3.52
CA VAL A 223 -16.18 -16.56 3.35
C VAL A 223 -15.31 -16.70 4.58
N ALA A 224 -14.02 -16.94 4.36
CA ALA A 224 -12.96 -16.83 5.34
C ALA A 224 -11.83 -15.93 4.82
N SER A 225 -11.11 -15.29 5.70
CA SER A 225 -9.91 -14.58 5.35
C SER A 225 -8.97 -14.41 6.53
N ASN A 226 -7.69 -14.19 6.25
CA ASN A 226 -6.68 -13.88 7.23
C ASN A 226 -5.60 -13.00 6.61
N VAL A 227 -5.03 -12.08 7.39
CA VAL A 227 -3.85 -11.31 6.99
C VAL A 227 -2.78 -11.44 8.05
N THR A 228 -1.57 -11.81 7.60
CA THR A 228 -0.37 -11.82 8.42
C THR A 228 0.64 -10.78 7.93
N ILE A 229 1.50 -10.34 8.82
CA ILE A 229 2.64 -9.48 8.49
C ILE A 229 3.94 -10.19 8.80
N VAL A 230 4.93 -10.04 7.92
CA VAL A 230 6.27 -10.57 8.12
C VAL A 230 7.22 -9.41 8.39
N ARG A 231 7.69 -9.30 9.62
CA ARG A 231 8.63 -8.25 10.03
C ARG A 231 10.03 -8.61 9.58
N ALA A 232 10.59 -7.76 8.74
CA ALA A 232 11.90 -7.93 8.14
C ALA A 232 12.76 -6.67 8.27
N ASP A 233 14.04 -6.78 7.95
CA ASP A 233 14.99 -5.66 7.97
C ASP A 233 14.84 -4.84 6.67
N ARG A 234 13.71 -4.14 6.58
CA ARG A 234 13.32 -3.29 5.46
C ARG A 234 12.82 -1.94 5.94
N ALA A 235 12.85 -0.95 5.05
CA ALA A 235 12.12 0.30 5.28
C ALA A 235 10.61 0.02 5.39
N THR A 236 9.88 0.91 6.05
CA THR A 236 8.43 0.78 6.22
C THR A 236 7.72 0.96 4.88
N PRO A 237 6.95 -0.05 4.42
CA PRO A 237 6.04 0.15 3.30
C PRO A 237 4.89 1.09 3.70
N ARG A 238 4.24 1.65 2.71
CA ARG A 238 3.03 2.45 2.90
C ARG A 238 2.15 2.29 1.66
N PHE A 239 1.05 3.03 1.66
CA PHE A 239 0.12 3.03 0.54
C PHE A 239 0.78 3.53 -0.77
N MET A 240 0.41 2.88 -1.86
CA MET A 240 0.70 3.27 -3.23
C MET A 240 -0.58 3.07 -4.05
N ARG A 241 -0.93 3.97 -4.97
CA ARG A 241 -2.09 3.96 -5.89
C ARG A 241 -2.93 2.67 -5.82
N ALA A 242 -4.19 2.76 -5.35
CA ALA A 242 -5.02 1.62 -4.98
C ALA A 242 -4.31 0.70 -3.96
N PRO A 243 -4.15 1.15 -2.68
CA PRO A 243 -3.22 0.52 -1.74
C PRO A 243 -3.45 -0.95 -1.48
N ALA A 244 -4.66 -1.32 -1.15
CA ALA A 244 -5.03 -2.69 -0.86
C ALA A 244 -5.48 -3.44 -2.14
N GLU A 245 -6.16 -2.74 -3.04
CA GLU A 245 -6.84 -3.36 -4.17
C GLU A 245 -5.86 -4.01 -5.15
N THR A 246 -4.75 -3.33 -5.47
CA THR A 246 -3.83 -3.84 -6.50
C THR A 246 -3.33 -5.25 -6.23
N PRO A 247 -2.68 -5.59 -5.09
CA PRO A 247 -2.20 -6.95 -4.86
C PRO A 247 -3.34 -7.94 -4.57
N TYR A 248 -4.35 -7.51 -3.81
CA TYR A 248 -5.42 -8.41 -3.38
C TYR A 248 -6.40 -8.75 -4.50
N PHE A 249 -6.74 -7.78 -5.35
CA PHE A 249 -7.57 -8.09 -6.53
C PHE A 249 -6.79 -8.78 -7.63
N PHE A 250 -5.50 -8.52 -7.79
CA PHE A 250 -4.68 -9.34 -8.67
C PHE A 250 -4.80 -10.82 -8.31
N ALA A 251 -4.67 -11.16 -7.03
CA ALA A 251 -4.78 -12.54 -6.57
C ALA A 251 -6.22 -13.09 -6.74
N LEU A 252 -7.23 -12.34 -6.31
CA LEU A 252 -8.63 -12.76 -6.42
C LEU A 252 -9.05 -12.97 -7.88
N GLU A 253 -8.78 -11.99 -8.75
CA GLU A 253 -9.24 -12.03 -10.14
C GLU A 253 -8.48 -13.08 -10.95
N SER A 254 -7.20 -13.32 -10.66
CA SER A 254 -6.46 -14.44 -11.25
C SER A 254 -7.05 -15.79 -10.82
N ALA A 255 -7.43 -15.92 -9.55
CA ALA A 255 -8.08 -17.14 -9.07
C ALA A 255 -9.48 -17.33 -9.68
N MET A 256 -10.23 -16.25 -9.91
CA MET A 256 -11.51 -16.32 -10.64
C MET A 256 -11.31 -16.82 -12.08
N ASP A 257 -10.25 -16.39 -12.76
CA ASP A 257 -9.94 -16.89 -14.10
C ASP A 257 -9.54 -18.38 -14.09
N GLU A 258 -8.73 -18.83 -13.11
CA GLU A 258 -8.39 -20.24 -12.98
C GLU A 258 -9.63 -21.11 -12.64
N LEU A 259 -10.56 -20.59 -11.82
CA LEU A 259 -11.82 -21.24 -11.56
C LEU A 259 -12.69 -21.34 -12.84
N ALA A 260 -12.71 -20.30 -13.66
CA ALA A 260 -13.42 -20.30 -14.94
C ALA A 260 -12.86 -21.38 -15.89
N VAL A 261 -11.53 -21.51 -15.95
CA VAL A 261 -10.85 -22.59 -16.71
C VAL A 261 -11.26 -23.97 -16.18
N ALA A 262 -11.24 -24.17 -14.86
CA ALA A 262 -11.63 -25.45 -14.24
C ALA A 262 -13.09 -25.82 -14.54
N LEU A 263 -13.97 -24.83 -14.61
CA LEU A 263 -15.39 -24.98 -14.97
C LEU A 263 -15.65 -25.07 -16.48
N LYS A 264 -14.65 -24.74 -17.32
CA LYS A 264 -14.80 -24.55 -18.77
C LYS A 264 -15.86 -23.49 -19.11
N MET A 265 -15.90 -22.44 -18.32
CA MET A 265 -16.84 -21.33 -18.42
C MET A 265 -16.11 -20.06 -18.89
N ASP A 266 -16.82 -19.20 -19.61
CA ASP A 266 -16.31 -17.87 -19.93
C ASP A 266 -16.03 -17.07 -18.65
N PRO A 267 -14.86 -16.41 -18.51
CA PRO A 267 -14.50 -15.69 -17.28
C PRO A 267 -15.43 -14.50 -16.97
N ILE A 268 -15.99 -13.86 -17.97
CA ILE A 268 -17.00 -12.80 -17.76
C ILE A 268 -18.29 -13.42 -17.24
N GLU A 269 -18.70 -14.54 -17.80
CA GLU A 269 -19.91 -15.25 -17.36
C GLU A 269 -19.79 -15.78 -15.94
N LEU A 270 -18.62 -16.31 -15.55
CA LEU A 270 -18.38 -16.67 -14.15
C LEU A 270 -18.56 -15.49 -13.20
N ARG A 271 -18.08 -14.30 -13.57
CA ARG A 271 -18.29 -13.08 -12.79
C ARG A 271 -19.74 -12.65 -12.75
N ARG A 272 -20.45 -12.82 -13.85
CA ARG A 272 -21.87 -12.48 -13.98
C ARG A 272 -22.74 -13.32 -13.05
N VAL A 273 -22.54 -14.65 -12.99
CA VAL A 273 -23.35 -15.52 -12.13
C VAL A 273 -23.06 -15.30 -10.65
N ASN A 274 -21.96 -14.63 -10.31
CA ASN A 274 -21.55 -14.27 -8.95
C ASN A 274 -21.66 -12.78 -8.64
N ASP A 275 -22.21 -11.97 -9.56
CA ASP A 275 -22.45 -10.55 -9.27
C ASP A 275 -23.52 -10.38 -8.20
N THR A 276 -23.42 -9.31 -7.45
CA THR A 276 -24.34 -9.03 -6.35
C THR A 276 -24.51 -7.51 -6.16
N GLN A 277 -25.70 -7.09 -5.78
CA GLN A 277 -25.97 -5.72 -5.36
C GLN A 277 -25.83 -5.52 -3.84
N THR A 278 -25.46 -6.60 -3.12
CA THR A 278 -25.33 -6.62 -1.67
C THR A 278 -24.02 -7.31 -1.28
N GLU A 279 -23.19 -6.66 -0.48
CA GLU A 279 -21.93 -7.27 -0.04
C GLU A 279 -22.18 -8.45 0.91
N PRO A 280 -21.44 -9.56 0.79
CA PRO A 280 -21.79 -10.82 1.42
C PRO A 280 -21.53 -10.87 2.94
N ILE A 281 -20.68 -10.00 3.49
CA ILE A 281 -20.23 -10.09 4.89
C ILE A 281 -21.26 -9.53 5.87
N LYS A 282 -21.76 -8.32 5.59
CA LYS A 282 -22.73 -7.61 6.46
C LYS A 282 -24.12 -7.50 5.84
N GLY A 283 -24.29 -7.91 4.60
CA GLY A 283 -25.55 -7.81 3.86
C GLY A 283 -25.95 -6.37 3.52
N LEU A 284 -24.98 -5.45 3.41
CA LEU A 284 -25.25 -4.05 3.09
C LEU A 284 -25.33 -3.85 1.57
N PRO A 285 -26.31 -3.07 1.08
CA PRO A 285 -26.40 -2.77 -0.35
C PRO A 285 -25.25 -1.90 -0.79
N TYR A 286 -24.75 -2.13 -2.00
CA TYR A 286 -23.86 -1.20 -2.67
C TYR A 286 -24.62 0.05 -3.10
N THR A 287 -24.04 1.21 -2.86
CA THR A 287 -24.65 2.51 -3.23
C THR A 287 -24.48 2.85 -4.70
N SER A 288 -23.46 2.27 -5.35
CA SER A 288 -23.12 2.54 -6.75
C SER A 288 -22.33 1.36 -7.31
N ARG A 289 -23.04 0.39 -7.93
CA ARG A 289 -22.43 -0.77 -8.57
C ARG A 289 -23.02 -1.01 -9.96
N ALA A 290 -22.20 -0.85 -10.99
CA ALA A 290 -22.54 -1.12 -12.37
C ALA A 290 -21.49 -2.02 -13.05
N LEU A 291 -20.94 -3.00 -12.30
CA LEU A 291 -19.80 -3.80 -12.74
C LEU A 291 -20.11 -4.58 -14.01
N MET A 292 -21.28 -5.25 -14.08
CA MET A 292 -21.66 -6.02 -15.27
C MET A 292 -21.87 -5.14 -16.50
N THR A 293 -22.42 -3.95 -16.33
CA THR A 293 -22.52 -2.96 -17.43
C THR A 293 -21.14 -2.58 -17.96
N CYS A 294 -20.15 -2.42 -17.07
CA CYS A 294 -18.77 -2.14 -17.49
C CYS A 294 -18.16 -3.33 -18.26
N PHE A 295 -18.38 -4.58 -17.80
CA PHE A 295 -17.95 -5.76 -18.52
C PHE A 295 -18.59 -5.86 -19.90
N ASP A 296 -19.91 -5.67 -20.02
CA ASP A 296 -20.63 -5.75 -21.28
C ASP A 296 -20.10 -4.73 -22.30
N GLN A 297 -19.99 -3.47 -21.89
CA GLN A 297 -19.47 -2.41 -22.77
C GLN A 297 -18.01 -2.64 -23.18
N ALA A 298 -17.18 -3.13 -22.28
CA ALA A 298 -15.79 -3.41 -22.59
C ALA A 298 -15.65 -4.63 -23.52
N ALA A 299 -16.40 -5.70 -23.28
CA ALA A 299 -16.43 -6.90 -24.11
C ALA A 299 -16.91 -6.58 -25.54
N ASP A 300 -18.00 -5.84 -25.66
CA ASP A 300 -18.54 -5.40 -26.96
C ASP A 300 -17.53 -4.54 -27.72
N ALA A 301 -16.90 -3.58 -27.05
CA ALA A 301 -15.91 -2.70 -27.68
C ALA A 301 -14.61 -3.42 -28.08
N PHE A 302 -14.25 -4.46 -27.35
CA PHE A 302 -13.06 -5.29 -27.62
C PHE A 302 -13.33 -6.35 -28.70
N GLY A 303 -14.60 -6.80 -28.88
CA GLY A 303 -14.98 -7.93 -29.74
C GLY A 303 -14.71 -9.28 -29.07
N TRP A 304 -14.98 -9.36 -27.80
CA TRP A 304 -14.83 -10.57 -26.96
C TRP A 304 -15.60 -11.76 -27.51
#